data_c0af65856ad0925f3c1a44888bb1068a
#
_entry.id   c0af65856ad0925f3c1a44888bb1068a
#
_cell.length_a   1.000
_cell.length_b   1.000
_cell.length_c   1.000
_cell.angle_alpha   90.00
_cell.angle_beta   90.00
_cell.angle_gamma   90.00
#
_symmetry.space_group_name_H-M   'P 1'
#
loop_
_entity.id
_entity.type
_entity.pdbx_description
1 polymer ?
#
loop_
_entity_poly.entity_id
_entity_poly.type
_entity_poly.pdbx_seq_one_letter_code
_entity_poly.pdbx_strand_id
1 'polypeptide(L)'
;MKRLLVCVLLAWAVAPFASFAQYTAAVLEINSKDGVYAVGDSIKVWAKVSADCAPVQEFMVQEDMLRDIRKEELKLTPARHLVYADVCSKPVNYVFSFGEPGADRNYKKVSLVGAIVAPETMTPGYEAPKDLKKFWAGQIKAMRNLPLDAKLTPVPQDYNSEVVSFDLEIPMHEGAPVRAYIAYPKNADPKSLPIVIMAHGAGVKGRWAQSNLKQSVESAAKYSGAIYIDINAHGMLNGQPQSYYDELEEKKLKNYSSWSFTGHEDFYFRLMYLRMVRVLDYAASLPLWDKKRVFVYGESQGGAQAAALAGLDKRVTAINLRVPAFIDVAGLYHNRKGGWPGKYAENPQKHAKILPYYDGALLLSMSKAKMFIEAGLVDYTCPPSCVAAGFNNAKSKDKTIVFFPYRPHHEGRMPKDIRQRWREEVKAPREQFRKNYLQ
;
A
#
# COMPACT_ATOMS: atom_id res chain seq x y z
N MET A 1 1.23 68.56 -24.22
CA MET A 1 0.48 67.30 -24.31
C MET A 1 1.13 66.30 -23.33
N LYS A 2 0.51 66.16 -22.16
CA LYS A 2 0.98 65.26 -21.09
C LYS A 2 0.25 63.90 -21.27
N ARG A 3 1.00 62.82 -21.50
CA ARG A 3 0.45 61.46 -21.53
C ARG A 3 0.42 60.90 -20.09
N LEU A 4 -0.78 60.62 -19.62
CA LEU A 4 -1.04 59.97 -18.36
C LEU A 4 -0.77 58.43 -18.53
N LEU A 5 0.15 57.89 -17.76
CA LEU A 5 0.38 56.45 -17.66
C LEU A 5 -0.55 55.90 -16.59
N VAL A 6 -1.52 55.11 -16.97
CA VAL A 6 -2.40 54.40 -16.03
C VAL A 6 -1.74 53.06 -15.74
N CYS A 7 -1.20 52.92 -14.54
CA CYS A 7 -0.75 51.62 -14.00
C CYS A 7 -1.99 50.85 -13.52
N VAL A 8 -2.36 49.79 -14.24
CA VAL A 8 -3.35 48.81 -13.77
C VAL A 8 -2.63 47.81 -12.85
N LEU A 9 -2.82 47.97 -11.55
CA LEU A 9 -2.46 46.99 -10.56
C LEU A 9 -3.45 45.81 -10.63
N LEU A 10 -3.03 44.72 -11.26
CA LEU A 10 -3.70 43.42 -11.16
C LEU A 10 -3.42 42.83 -9.77
N ALA A 11 -4.37 43.05 -8.85
CA ALA A 11 -4.39 42.33 -7.59
C ALA A 11 -4.74 40.86 -7.87
N TRP A 12 -3.74 39.98 -7.75
CA TRP A 12 -3.94 38.56 -7.68
C TRP A 12 -4.66 38.26 -6.36
N ALA A 13 -5.95 38.02 -6.43
CA ALA A 13 -6.70 37.45 -5.32
C ALA A 13 -6.18 36.01 -5.11
N VAL A 14 -5.32 35.85 -4.12
CA VAL A 14 -4.98 34.53 -3.56
C VAL A 14 -6.27 34.03 -2.92
N ALA A 15 -6.99 33.16 -3.63
CA ALA A 15 -8.09 32.43 -3.03
C ALA A 15 -7.53 31.70 -1.80
N PRO A 16 -8.11 31.87 -0.60
CA PRO A 16 -7.68 31.12 0.54
C PRO A 16 -7.86 29.64 0.21
N PHE A 17 -6.79 28.86 0.34
CA PHE A 17 -6.88 27.41 0.36
C PHE A 17 -7.96 27.09 1.39
N ALA A 18 -9.15 26.65 0.92
CA ALA A 18 -10.16 26.13 1.79
C ALA A 18 -9.51 25.04 2.62
N SER A 19 -9.22 25.33 3.88
CA SER A 19 -8.86 24.32 4.86
C SER A 19 -10.00 23.33 4.81
N PHE A 20 -9.74 22.11 4.36
CA PHE A 20 -10.73 21.05 4.43
C PHE A 20 -11.09 20.91 5.91
N ALA A 21 -12.22 21.47 6.29
CA ALA A 21 -12.77 21.33 7.64
C ALA A 21 -12.89 19.84 7.89
N GLN A 22 -12.03 19.32 8.73
CA GLN A 22 -12.10 17.96 9.21
C GLN A 22 -13.44 17.86 9.95
N TYR A 23 -14.28 16.90 9.59
CA TYR A 23 -15.54 16.66 10.29
C TYR A 23 -15.19 16.27 11.74
N THR A 24 -15.34 17.21 12.67
CA THR A 24 -14.94 17.09 14.07
C THR A 24 -16.14 16.89 15.01
N ALA A 25 -17.34 16.84 14.47
CA ALA A 25 -18.58 16.87 15.24
C ALA A 25 -18.81 15.63 16.11
N ALA A 26 -18.23 14.48 15.74
CA ALA A 26 -18.25 13.28 16.58
C ALA A 26 -17.02 12.39 16.30
N VAL A 27 -16.54 11.70 17.32
CA VAL A 27 -15.46 10.71 17.22
C VAL A 27 -15.98 9.40 17.76
N LEU A 28 -15.82 8.32 17.00
CA LEU A 28 -16.06 6.97 17.51
C LEU A 28 -14.84 6.47 18.29
N GLU A 29 -15.11 5.88 19.46
CA GLU A 29 -14.12 5.22 20.31
C GLU A 29 -14.48 3.74 20.45
N ILE A 30 -13.48 2.88 20.59
CA ILE A 30 -13.65 1.44 20.76
C ILE A 30 -12.87 0.95 21.98
N ASN A 31 -13.33 -0.13 22.65
CA ASN A 31 -12.74 -0.64 23.88
C ASN A 31 -11.43 -1.44 23.68
N SER A 32 -11.03 -1.73 22.46
CA SER A 32 -9.72 -2.32 22.17
C SER A 32 -8.76 -1.26 21.60
N LYS A 33 -7.50 -1.31 22.02
CA LYS A 33 -6.48 -0.36 21.57
C LYS A 33 -6.13 -0.56 20.10
N ASP A 34 -5.99 -1.78 19.66
CA ASP A 34 -5.64 -2.19 18.29
C ASP A 34 -6.84 -2.63 17.46
N GLY A 35 -8.03 -2.71 18.06
CA GLY A 35 -9.26 -3.15 17.42
C GLY A 35 -9.34 -4.66 17.18
N VAL A 36 -8.46 -5.45 17.80
CA VAL A 36 -8.45 -6.92 17.69
C VAL A 36 -9.20 -7.55 18.83
N TYR A 37 -10.00 -8.57 18.54
CA TYR A 37 -10.84 -9.31 19.47
C TYR A 37 -10.78 -10.81 19.21
N ALA A 38 -10.96 -11.60 20.25
CA ALA A 38 -11.23 -13.04 20.11
C ALA A 38 -12.74 -13.29 19.96
N VAL A 39 -13.12 -14.47 19.48
CA VAL A 39 -14.50 -14.94 19.60
C VAL A 39 -14.87 -15.09 21.07
N GLY A 40 -15.99 -14.52 21.48
CA GLY A 40 -16.44 -14.44 22.86
C GLY A 40 -16.15 -13.10 23.54
N ASP A 41 -15.27 -12.27 23.00
CA ASP A 41 -15.02 -10.92 23.53
C ASP A 41 -16.23 -10.00 23.27
N SER A 42 -16.36 -8.97 24.10
CA SER A 42 -17.37 -7.93 23.94
C SER A 42 -16.79 -6.69 23.26
N ILE A 43 -17.32 -6.35 22.09
CA ILE A 43 -17.05 -5.07 21.42
C ILE A 43 -17.97 -4.01 22.01
N LYS A 44 -17.40 -2.87 22.42
CA LYS A 44 -18.16 -1.68 22.83
C LYS A 44 -17.66 -0.49 22.02
N VAL A 45 -18.61 0.26 21.44
CA VAL A 45 -18.32 1.47 20.67
C VAL A 45 -19.06 2.64 21.28
N TRP A 46 -18.37 3.75 21.47
CA TRP A 46 -18.95 5.00 21.95
C TRP A 46 -18.83 6.08 20.87
N ALA A 47 -19.86 6.90 20.77
CA ALA A 47 -19.82 8.17 20.05
C ALA A 47 -19.56 9.30 21.03
N LYS A 48 -18.43 10.01 20.90
CA LYS A 48 -18.15 11.26 21.61
C LYS A 48 -18.61 12.41 20.73
N VAL A 49 -19.72 13.02 21.08
CA VAL A 49 -20.40 14.06 20.32
C VAL A 49 -20.01 15.43 20.84
N SER A 50 -19.62 16.36 19.94
CA SER A 50 -19.34 17.77 20.27
C SER A 50 -20.59 18.63 20.19
N ALA A 51 -20.52 19.86 20.74
CA ALA A 51 -21.63 20.81 20.68
C ALA A 51 -22.00 21.25 19.23
N ASP A 52 -21.03 21.16 18.31
CA ASP A 52 -21.20 21.57 16.91
C ASP A 52 -21.76 20.44 16.04
N CYS A 53 -22.08 19.28 16.63
CA CYS A 53 -22.63 18.15 15.90
C CYS A 53 -24.07 18.41 15.49
N ALA A 54 -24.41 18.05 14.25
CA ALA A 54 -25.80 18.06 13.81
C ALA A 54 -26.66 17.17 14.72
N PRO A 55 -27.90 17.58 15.06
CA PRO A 55 -28.71 16.92 16.08
C PRO A 55 -29.13 15.48 15.71
N VAL A 56 -29.15 15.15 14.44
CA VAL A 56 -29.45 13.81 13.93
C VAL A 56 -28.23 13.25 13.23
N GLN A 57 -27.82 12.07 13.62
CA GLN A 57 -26.69 11.35 13.02
C GLN A 57 -27.13 9.94 12.65
N GLU A 58 -26.58 9.44 11.55
CA GLU A 58 -26.74 8.05 11.15
C GLU A 58 -25.61 7.20 11.77
N PHE A 59 -25.97 6.18 12.53
CA PHE A 59 -25.06 5.16 13.00
C PHE A 59 -25.23 3.89 12.16
N MET A 60 -24.12 3.30 11.74
CA MET A 60 -24.15 2.12 10.91
C MET A 60 -23.06 1.12 11.34
N VAL A 61 -23.40 -0.17 11.28
CA VAL A 61 -22.46 -1.28 11.48
C VAL A 61 -22.43 -2.13 10.21
N GLN A 62 -21.24 -2.39 9.72
CA GLN A 62 -21.01 -3.18 8.53
C GLN A 62 -20.11 -4.38 8.85
N GLU A 63 -20.48 -5.56 8.37
CA GLU A 63 -19.65 -6.78 8.41
C GLU A 63 -18.87 -6.95 7.11
N ASP A 64 -17.56 -7.22 7.27
CA ASP A 64 -16.61 -7.55 6.18
C ASP A 64 -16.62 -6.58 5.00
N MET A 65 -17.04 -5.34 5.28
CA MET A 65 -17.20 -4.26 4.28
C MET A 65 -18.15 -4.62 3.13
N LEU A 66 -19.05 -5.58 3.36
CA LEU A 66 -20.04 -6.07 2.39
C LEU A 66 -21.47 -5.86 2.83
N ARG A 67 -21.79 -6.10 4.10
CA ARG A 67 -23.17 -6.16 4.57
C ARG A 67 -23.40 -5.14 5.67
N ASP A 68 -24.41 -4.32 5.49
CA ASP A 68 -24.94 -3.47 6.56
C ASP A 68 -25.81 -4.35 7.46
N ILE A 69 -25.42 -4.48 8.71
CA ILE A 69 -26.16 -5.31 9.71
C ILE A 69 -26.96 -4.45 10.66
N ARG A 70 -26.62 -3.15 10.77
CA ARG A 70 -27.36 -2.17 11.56
C ARG A 70 -27.25 -0.80 10.91
N LYS A 71 -28.38 -0.11 10.81
CA LYS A 71 -28.49 1.26 10.33
C LYS A 71 -29.62 1.95 11.08
N GLU A 72 -29.30 3.06 11.75
CA GLU A 72 -30.29 3.82 12.52
C GLU A 72 -29.90 5.29 12.64
N GLU A 73 -30.90 6.14 12.77
CA GLU A 73 -30.72 7.54 13.08
C GLU A 73 -30.74 7.74 14.61
N LEU A 74 -29.71 8.41 15.12
CA LEU A 74 -29.57 8.70 16.54
C LEU A 74 -29.63 10.22 16.77
N LYS A 75 -30.41 10.62 17.78
CA LYS A 75 -30.43 11.98 18.32
C LYS A 75 -29.60 12.01 19.58
N LEU A 76 -28.35 12.47 19.48
CA LEU A 76 -27.43 12.48 20.59
C LEU A 76 -27.11 13.93 21.01
N THR A 77 -27.08 14.15 22.34
CA THR A 77 -26.61 15.40 22.92
C THR A 77 -25.07 15.43 23.00
N PRO A 78 -24.45 16.61 23.17
CA PRO A 78 -23.01 16.70 23.40
C PRO A 78 -22.59 15.93 24.65
N ALA A 79 -22.07 14.71 24.46
CA ALA A 79 -21.59 13.80 25.50
C ALA A 79 -20.93 12.57 24.88
N ARG A 80 -20.50 11.62 25.71
CA ARG A 80 -20.04 10.29 25.32
C ARG A 80 -21.17 9.28 25.50
N HIS A 81 -21.65 8.68 24.40
CA HIS A 81 -22.75 7.74 24.37
C HIS A 81 -22.30 6.35 23.94
N LEU A 82 -22.72 5.30 24.63
CA LEU A 82 -22.56 3.92 24.18
C LEU A 82 -23.55 3.69 23.03
N VAL A 83 -23.03 3.51 21.79
CA VAL A 83 -23.85 3.32 20.59
C VAL A 83 -23.87 1.87 20.09
N TYR A 84 -22.92 1.05 20.56
CA TYR A 84 -22.87 -0.38 20.24
C TYR A 84 -22.26 -1.18 21.38
N ALA A 85 -22.87 -2.32 21.69
CA ALA A 85 -22.31 -3.35 22.58
C ALA A 85 -22.83 -4.72 22.11
N ASP A 86 -21.92 -5.63 21.80
CA ASP A 86 -22.27 -7.00 21.42
C ASP A 86 -21.08 -7.94 21.68
N VAL A 87 -21.35 -9.25 21.67
CA VAL A 87 -20.37 -10.31 21.84
C VAL A 87 -19.96 -10.85 20.49
N CYS A 88 -18.65 -10.95 20.24
CA CYS A 88 -18.09 -11.50 19.01
C CYS A 88 -18.43 -12.99 18.89
N SER A 89 -19.21 -13.37 17.87
CA SER A 89 -19.65 -14.76 17.68
C SER A 89 -18.89 -15.54 16.59
N LYS A 90 -18.14 -14.84 15.75
CA LYS A 90 -17.45 -15.43 14.57
C LYS A 90 -16.27 -14.56 14.12
N PRO A 91 -15.32 -15.11 13.34
CA PRO A 91 -14.31 -14.30 12.65
C PRO A 91 -14.98 -13.33 11.67
N VAL A 92 -14.67 -12.02 11.79
CA VAL A 92 -15.30 -10.96 10.99
C VAL A 92 -14.53 -9.64 11.15
N ASN A 93 -14.59 -8.78 10.15
CA ASN A 93 -14.22 -7.38 10.28
C ASN A 93 -15.48 -6.52 10.40
N TYR A 94 -15.61 -5.79 11.50
CA TYR A 94 -16.67 -4.78 11.67
C TYR A 94 -16.13 -3.40 11.32
N VAL A 95 -16.95 -2.61 10.61
CA VAL A 95 -16.75 -1.17 10.45
C VAL A 95 -17.95 -0.45 11.04
N PHE A 96 -17.68 0.42 12.00
CA PHE A 96 -18.66 1.31 12.62
C PHE A 96 -18.50 2.69 11.98
N SER A 97 -19.60 3.28 11.53
CA SER A 97 -19.64 4.63 10.99
C SER A 97 -20.67 5.49 11.71
N PHE A 98 -20.34 6.77 11.89
CA PHE A 98 -21.20 7.76 12.53
C PHE A 98 -21.04 9.10 11.81
N GLY A 99 -22.15 9.66 11.31
CA GLY A 99 -22.12 10.89 10.52
C GLY A 99 -23.49 11.35 10.07
N GLU A 100 -23.56 12.38 9.22
CA GLU A 100 -24.81 12.89 8.69
C GLU A 100 -25.56 11.79 7.91
N PRO A 101 -26.91 11.73 8.02
CA PRO A 101 -27.71 10.77 7.26
C PRO A 101 -27.45 10.87 5.75
N GLY A 102 -27.24 9.72 5.10
CA GLY A 102 -26.95 9.63 3.67
C GLY A 102 -25.57 10.16 3.25
N ALA A 103 -24.69 10.51 4.18
CA ALA A 103 -23.32 10.91 3.86
C ALA A 103 -22.57 9.75 3.19
N ASP A 104 -21.85 10.05 2.10
CA ASP A 104 -20.94 9.10 1.49
C ASP A 104 -19.88 8.68 2.53
N ARG A 105 -19.69 7.36 2.71
CA ARG A 105 -18.70 6.76 3.62
C ARG A 105 -17.26 7.08 3.25
N ASN A 106 -17.03 7.90 2.23
CA ASN A 106 -15.73 8.37 1.79
C ASN A 106 -15.06 9.37 2.75
N TYR A 107 -15.12 9.12 4.07
CA TYR A 107 -14.26 9.71 5.11
C TYR A 107 -14.33 11.23 5.31
N LYS A 108 -15.10 11.99 4.51
CA LYS A 108 -15.12 13.45 4.62
C LYS A 108 -16.15 13.97 5.61
N LYS A 109 -17.20 13.18 5.88
CA LYS A 109 -18.34 13.57 6.73
C LYS A 109 -18.77 12.48 7.72
N VAL A 110 -17.97 11.43 7.87
CA VAL A 110 -18.25 10.33 8.78
C VAL A 110 -17.04 10.00 9.64
N SER A 111 -17.27 9.74 10.92
CA SER A 111 -16.30 9.14 11.82
C SER A 111 -16.34 7.62 11.64
N LEU A 112 -15.17 6.99 11.52
CA LEU A 112 -15.04 5.57 11.31
C LEU A 112 -14.14 4.95 12.39
N VAL A 113 -14.54 3.77 12.86
CA VAL A 113 -13.67 2.90 13.65
C VAL A 113 -13.92 1.45 13.25
N GLY A 114 -12.89 0.63 13.21
CA GLY A 114 -12.97 -0.77 12.84
C GLY A 114 -12.60 -1.71 13.99
N ALA A 115 -13.14 -2.93 13.91
CA ALA A 115 -12.77 -4.06 14.74
C ALA A 115 -12.56 -5.30 13.88
N ILE A 116 -11.60 -6.14 14.25
CA ILE A 116 -11.39 -7.43 13.60
C ILE A 116 -11.41 -8.54 14.65
N VAL A 117 -12.19 -9.58 14.41
CA VAL A 117 -12.37 -10.70 15.31
C VAL A 117 -11.64 -11.92 14.77
N ALA A 118 -10.82 -12.55 15.60
CA ALA A 118 -10.08 -13.78 15.28
C ALA A 118 -9.35 -13.71 13.92
N PRO A 119 -8.57 -12.64 13.64
CA PRO A 119 -7.90 -12.48 12.35
C PRO A 119 -6.93 -13.62 12.02
N GLU A 120 -6.41 -14.32 13.03
CA GLU A 120 -5.51 -15.48 12.90
C GLU A 120 -6.17 -16.69 12.23
N THR A 121 -7.49 -16.73 12.16
CA THR A 121 -8.24 -17.84 11.54
C THR A 121 -8.58 -17.58 10.06
N MET A 122 -8.33 -16.37 9.57
CA MET A 122 -8.67 -15.99 8.21
C MET A 122 -7.72 -16.63 7.20
N THR A 123 -8.30 -17.20 6.14
CA THR A 123 -7.59 -17.89 5.05
C THR A 123 -7.89 -17.24 3.70
N PRO A 124 -6.98 -17.35 2.70
CA PRO A 124 -7.27 -16.87 1.35
C PRO A 124 -8.45 -17.58 0.70
N GLY A 125 -9.19 -16.86 -0.15
CA GLY A 125 -10.31 -17.43 -0.90
C GLY A 125 -9.88 -18.35 -2.04
N TYR A 126 -8.73 -18.09 -2.67
CA TYR A 126 -8.16 -19.00 -3.66
C TYR A 126 -7.21 -20.02 -3.01
N GLU A 127 -7.20 -21.22 -3.58
CA GLU A 127 -6.14 -22.19 -3.34
C GLU A 127 -4.94 -21.93 -4.26
N ALA A 128 -3.74 -22.25 -3.77
CA ALA A 128 -2.54 -22.12 -4.57
C ALA A 128 -2.51 -23.17 -5.70
N PRO A 129 -2.34 -22.77 -6.97
CA PRO A 129 -2.17 -23.71 -8.07
C PRO A 129 -0.99 -24.66 -7.82
N LYS A 130 -1.17 -25.94 -8.14
CA LYS A 130 -0.12 -26.96 -7.93
C LYS A 130 1.19 -26.62 -8.66
N ASP A 131 1.09 -25.93 -9.78
CA ASP A 131 2.22 -25.51 -10.62
C ASP A 131 2.63 -24.06 -10.44
N LEU A 132 2.11 -23.32 -9.44
CA LEU A 132 2.42 -21.92 -9.16
C LEU A 132 3.94 -21.63 -9.20
N LYS A 133 4.74 -22.46 -8.54
CA LYS A 133 6.21 -22.32 -8.53
C LYS A 133 6.82 -22.57 -9.89
N LYS A 134 6.33 -23.59 -10.63
CA LYS A 134 6.82 -23.95 -11.96
C LYS A 134 6.51 -22.84 -12.96
N PHE A 135 5.30 -22.29 -12.91
CA PHE A 135 4.89 -21.16 -13.73
C PHE A 135 5.87 -19.99 -13.59
N TRP A 136 6.04 -19.48 -12.37
CA TRP A 136 6.92 -18.33 -12.13
C TRP A 136 8.39 -18.63 -12.41
N ALA A 137 8.87 -19.83 -12.12
CA ALA A 137 10.24 -20.23 -12.48
C ALA A 137 10.45 -20.18 -14.00
N GLY A 138 9.44 -20.58 -14.79
CA GLY A 138 9.45 -20.48 -16.25
C GLY A 138 9.49 -19.02 -16.72
N GLN A 139 8.64 -18.15 -16.18
CA GLN A 139 8.59 -16.73 -16.51
C GLN A 139 9.91 -16.01 -16.20
N ILE A 140 10.47 -16.26 -15.00
CA ILE A 140 11.74 -15.68 -14.59
C ILE A 140 12.91 -16.21 -15.44
N LYS A 141 12.91 -17.50 -15.77
CA LYS A 141 13.93 -18.09 -16.64
C LYS A 141 13.90 -17.45 -18.03
N ALA A 142 12.72 -17.32 -18.62
CA ALA A 142 12.55 -16.68 -19.92
C ALA A 142 13.07 -15.23 -19.90
N MET A 143 12.72 -14.46 -18.89
CA MET A 143 13.21 -13.09 -18.71
C MET A 143 14.74 -13.03 -18.57
N ARG A 144 15.35 -13.97 -17.82
CA ARG A 144 16.81 -14.00 -17.58
C ARG A 144 17.63 -14.44 -18.79
N ASN A 145 17.00 -15.00 -19.84
CA ASN A 145 17.67 -15.27 -21.11
C ASN A 145 18.07 -13.98 -21.85
N LEU A 146 17.43 -12.85 -21.54
CA LEU A 146 17.84 -11.54 -22.04
C LEU A 146 19.01 -11.01 -21.19
N PRO A 147 20.12 -10.56 -21.78
CA PRO A 147 21.20 -9.88 -21.07
C PRO A 147 20.68 -8.70 -20.27
N LEU A 148 21.33 -8.40 -19.13
CA LEU A 148 20.89 -7.27 -18.29
C LEU A 148 20.99 -5.94 -19.04
N ASP A 149 22.06 -5.71 -19.80
CA ASP A 149 22.33 -4.50 -20.58
C ASP A 149 21.84 -3.22 -19.89
N ALA A 150 22.14 -3.13 -18.61
CA ALA A 150 21.67 -2.03 -17.79
C ALA A 150 22.36 -0.73 -18.16
N LYS A 151 21.57 0.28 -18.49
CA LYS A 151 22.05 1.64 -18.75
C LYS A 151 21.89 2.48 -17.49
N LEU A 152 23.01 3.04 -17.03
CA LEU A 152 23.04 4.02 -15.93
C LEU A 152 23.39 5.40 -16.48
N THR A 153 22.47 6.33 -16.30
CA THR A 153 22.72 7.74 -16.63
C THR A 153 22.90 8.50 -15.32
N PRO A 154 24.08 9.10 -15.05
CA PRO A 154 24.27 9.90 -13.83
C PRO A 154 23.23 11.02 -13.73
N VAL A 155 22.64 11.18 -12.56
CA VAL A 155 21.70 12.27 -12.27
C VAL A 155 22.34 13.19 -11.24
N PRO A 156 22.79 14.40 -11.63
CA PRO A 156 23.31 15.39 -10.71
C PRO A 156 22.29 15.77 -9.63
N GLN A 157 22.74 15.90 -8.38
CA GLN A 157 21.89 16.25 -7.26
C GLN A 157 22.71 16.97 -6.17
N ASP A 158 22.05 17.80 -5.40
CA ASP A 158 22.61 18.58 -4.27
C ASP A 158 22.04 18.15 -2.90
N TYR A 159 21.24 17.08 -2.85
CA TYR A 159 20.64 16.58 -1.62
C TYR A 159 21.65 15.95 -0.66
N ASN A 160 22.69 15.31 -1.18
CA ASN A 160 23.76 14.71 -0.40
C ASN A 160 25.02 14.44 -1.26
N SER A 161 26.10 15.16 -1.02
CA SER A 161 27.36 15.07 -1.77
C SER A 161 28.08 13.72 -1.62
N GLU A 162 27.77 12.94 -0.59
CA GLU A 162 28.38 11.62 -0.34
C GLU A 162 27.63 10.47 -1.02
N VAL A 163 26.55 10.76 -1.74
CA VAL A 163 25.73 9.77 -2.45
C VAL A 163 25.80 10.01 -3.95
N VAL A 164 26.04 8.95 -4.71
CA VAL A 164 25.87 8.95 -6.18
C VAL A 164 24.50 8.47 -6.56
N SER A 165 23.93 9.03 -7.63
CA SER A 165 22.60 8.69 -8.13
C SER A 165 22.55 8.57 -9.64
N PHE A 166 21.72 7.63 -10.12
CA PHE A 166 21.57 7.33 -11.53
C PHE A 166 20.11 7.11 -11.89
N ASP A 167 19.76 7.45 -13.11
CA ASP A 167 18.56 6.93 -13.80
C ASP A 167 18.94 5.59 -14.41
N LEU A 168 18.28 4.53 -13.96
CA LEU A 168 18.53 3.15 -14.36
C LEU A 168 17.47 2.69 -15.35
N GLU A 169 17.95 2.16 -16.48
CA GLU A 169 17.12 1.46 -17.46
C GLU A 169 17.66 0.04 -17.67
N ILE A 170 16.75 -0.97 -17.60
CA ILE A 170 17.10 -2.37 -17.89
C ILE A 170 16.09 -2.92 -18.90
N PRO A 171 16.54 -3.49 -20.04
CA PRO A 171 15.65 -4.06 -21.02
C PRO A 171 14.77 -5.20 -20.49
N MET A 172 13.55 -5.30 -21.01
CA MET A 172 12.63 -6.42 -20.83
C MET A 172 12.30 -7.03 -22.21
N HIS A 173 11.98 -8.32 -22.28
CA HIS A 173 11.59 -8.96 -23.54
C HIS A 173 10.34 -8.35 -24.16
N GLU A 174 9.44 -7.88 -23.31
CA GLU A 174 8.15 -7.32 -23.70
C GLU A 174 7.74 -6.19 -22.76
N GLY A 175 6.89 -5.32 -23.25
CA GLY A 175 6.42 -4.16 -22.49
C GLY A 175 7.50 -3.10 -22.32
N ALA A 176 7.27 -2.22 -21.34
CA ALA A 176 8.23 -1.18 -20.98
C ALA A 176 9.41 -1.75 -20.19
N PRO A 177 10.63 -1.18 -20.33
CA PRO A 177 11.80 -1.60 -19.56
C PRO A 177 11.61 -1.39 -18.06
N VAL A 178 12.50 -1.95 -17.24
CA VAL A 178 12.67 -1.47 -15.86
C VAL A 178 13.19 -0.04 -15.91
N ARG A 179 12.56 0.83 -15.14
CA ARG A 179 13.06 2.19 -14.86
C ARG A 179 13.02 2.45 -13.38
N ALA A 180 14.09 3.02 -12.86
CA ALA A 180 14.24 3.31 -11.44
C ALA A 180 15.25 4.44 -11.23
N TYR A 181 15.15 5.17 -10.11
CA TYR A 181 16.33 5.81 -9.57
C TYR A 181 17.08 4.81 -8.69
N ILE A 182 18.41 4.77 -8.87
CA ILE A 182 19.31 4.03 -7.98
C ILE A 182 20.30 4.99 -7.36
N ALA A 183 20.51 4.87 -6.04
CA ALA A 183 21.46 5.68 -5.30
C ALA A 183 22.20 4.84 -4.26
N TYR A 184 23.48 5.17 -4.00
CA TYR A 184 24.30 4.52 -2.98
C TYR A 184 25.45 5.43 -2.55
N PRO A 185 26.04 5.25 -1.34
CA PRO A 185 27.23 5.98 -0.91
C PRO A 185 28.39 5.81 -1.89
N LYS A 186 29.01 6.93 -2.31
CA LYS A 186 30.08 6.93 -3.34
C LYS A 186 31.35 6.17 -2.94
N ASN A 187 31.66 6.14 -1.63
CA ASN A 187 32.87 5.53 -1.07
C ASN A 187 32.58 4.24 -0.32
N ALA A 188 31.48 3.52 -0.69
CA ALA A 188 31.14 2.26 -0.04
C ALA A 188 32.12 1.14 -0.40
N ASP A 189 32.52 0.38 0.61
CA ASP A 189 33.35 -0.80 0.42
C ASP A 189 32.62 -1.91 -0.35
N PRO A 190 33.33 -2.74 -1.11
CA PRO A 190 32.75 -3.94 -1.69
C PRO A 190 32.09 -4.84 -0.63
N LYS A 191 30.91 -5.40 -0.94
CA LYS A 191 30.16 -6.33 -0.07
C LYS A 191 29.75 -5.73 1.29
N SER A 192 29.53 -4.42 1.36
CA SER A 192 29.16 -3.73 2.61
C SER A 192 27.70 -3.33 2.70
N LEU A 193 27.01 -3.12 1.57
CA LEU A 193 25.70 -2.50 1.53
C LEU A 193 24.55 -3.52 1.41
N PRO A 194 23.43 -3.32 2.14
CA PRO A 194 22.17 -3.97 1.85
C PRO A 194 21.56 -3.43 0.55
N ILE A 195 20.72 -4.23 -0.11
CA ILE A 195 19.81 -3.73 -1.15
C ILE A 195 18.49 -3.34 -0.49
N VAL A 196 17.98 -2.15 -0.85
CA VAL A 196 16.66 -1.65 -0.43
C VAL A 196 15.86 -1.28 -1.67
N ILE A 197 14.71 -1.91 -1.88
CA ILE A 197 13.83 -1.62 -3.01
C ILE A 197 12.52 -1.04 -2.49
N MET A 198 12.16 0.14 -2.98
CA MET A 198 10.88 0.79 -2.75
C MET A 198 9.99 0.62 -3.98
N ALA A 199 8.76 0.13 -3.78
CA ALA A 199 7.74 0.01 -4.80
C ALA A 199 6.55 0.94 -4.53
N HIS A 200 6.01 1.56 -5.59
CA HIS A 200 5.00 2.60 -5.51
C HIS A 200 3.56 2.09 -5.51
N GLY A 201 2.66 2.89 -4.90
CA GLY A 201 1.22 2.68 -4.94
C GLY A 201 0.62 2.78 -6.34
N ALA A 202 -0.67 2.42 -6.46
CA ALA A 202 -1.38 2.47 -7.74
C ALA A 202 -1.52 3.91 -8.25
N GLY A 203 -1.44 4.07 -9.58
CA GLY A 203 -1.54 5.34 -10.28
C GLY A 203 -0.46 5.51 -11.32
N VAL A 204 -0.57 6.54 -12.11
CA VAL A 204 0.37 6.90 -13.18
C VAL A 204 0.85 8.33 -12.99
N LYS A 205 -0.08 9.32 -13.00
CA LYS A 205 0.23 10.74 -12.91
C LYS A 205 0.48 11.26 -11.49
N GLY A 206 0.01 10.54 -10.47
CA GLY A 206 0.20 10.97 -9.09
C GLY A 206 1.65 10.85 -8.63
N ARG A 207 2.16 11.83 -7.91
CA ARG A 207 3.55 11.82 -7.40
C ARG A 207 3.87 10.59 -6.54
N TRP A 208 2.88 10.00 -5.90
CA TRP A 208 3.03 8.76 -5.12
C TRP A 208 3.27 7.50 -5.97
N ALA A 209 3.06 7.59 -7.30
CA ALA A 209 3.29 6.50 -8.26
C ALA A 209 4.58 6.69 -9.06
N GLN A 210 5.30 7.79 -8.86
CA GLN A 210 6.50 8.17 -9.59
C GLN A 210 7.73 7.98 -8.70
N SER A 211 8.82 7.49 -9.29
CA SER A 211 10.11 7.40 -8.61
C SER A 211 10.65 8.78 -8.24
N ASN A 212 11.26 8.91 -7.06
CA ASN A 212 11.67 10.18 -6.47
C ASN A 212 13.18 10.22 -6.19
N LEU A 213 13.91 11.06 -6.92
CA LEU A 213 15.36 11.18 -6.79
C LEU A 213 15.80 11.61 -5.38
N LYS A 214 15.17 12.66 -4.83
CA LYS A 214 15.50 13.16 -3.48
C LYS A 214 15.35 12.05 -2.43
N GLN A 215 14.22 11.34 -2.45
CA GLN A 215 13.96 10.23 -1.54
C GLN A 215 15.00 9.11 -1.71
N SER A 216 15.41 8.83 -2.96
CA SER A 216 16.41 7.81 -3.25
C SER A 216 17.76 8.16 -2.63
N VAL A 217 18.22 9.40 -2.81
CA VAL A 217 19.48 9.90 -2.27
C VAL A 217 19.46 9.93 -0.73
N GLU A 218 18.43 10.52 -0.13
CA GLU A 218 18.30 10.59 1.33
C GLU A 218 18.19 9.19 1.97
N SER A 219 17.51 8.25 1.31
CA SER A 219 17.34 6.89 1.82
C SER A 219 18.61 6.04 1.66
N ALA A 220 19.38 6.27 0.61
CA ALA A 220 20.67 5.59 0.40
C ALA A 220 21.71 5.93 1.49
N ALA A 221 21.61 7.12 2.09
CA ALA A 221 22.51 7.56 3.18
C ALA A 221 22.09 7.08 4.58
N LYS A 222 20.85 6.54 4.72
CA LYS A 222 20.35 6.13 6.04
C LYS A 222 20.97 4.80 6.50
N TYR A 223 20.97 4.55 7.81
CA TYR A 223 21.29 3.28 8.44
C TYR A 223 22.64 2.66 8.03
N SER A 224 23.69 3.45 7.92
CA SER A 224 25.03 3.05 7.46
C SER A 224 25.15 2.84 5.95
N GLY A 225 24.17 3.28 5.18
CA GLY A 225 24.14 3.21 3.73
C GLY A 225 23.40 2.01 3.15
N ALA A 226 22.95 2.16 1.90
CA ALA A 226 22.28 1.11 1.14
C ALA A 226 22.45 1.32 -0.36
N ILE A 227 22.36 0.24 -1.13
CA ILE A 227 21.98 0.31 -2.56
C ILE A 227 20.48 0.51 -2.56
N TYR A 228 20.04 1.76 -2.70
CA TYR A 228 18.63 2.11 -2.66
C TYR A 228 18.08 2.24 -4.08
N ILE A 229 16.94 1.60 -4.32
CA ILE A 229 16.27 1.56 -5.62
C ILE A 229 14.82 2.01 -5.42
N ASP A 230 14.45 3.03 -6.16
CA ASP A 230 13.10 3.54 -6.25
C ASP A 230 12.54 3.16 -7.63
N ILE A 231 11.82 2.03 -7.71
CA ILE A 231 11.38 1.45 -8.98
C ILE A 231 10.05 2.00 -9.44
N ASN A 232 9.99 2.37 -10.72
CA ASN A 232 8.76 2.76 -11.39
C ASN A 232 7.96 1.52 -11.81
N ALA A 233 6.74 1.37 -11.30
CA ALA A 233 5.91 0.18 -11.52
C ALA A 233 5.61 -0.10 -13.00
N HIS A 234 5.48 0.95 -13.83
CA HIS A 234 5.04 0.88 -15.21
C HIS A 234 6.18 1.00 -16.23
N GLY A 235 7.42 1.20 -15.76
CA GLY A 235 8.56 1.50 -16.64
C GLY A 235 8.46 2.87 -17.29
N MET A 236 7.79 3.83 -16.66
CA MET A 236 7.72 5.23 -17.11
C MET A 236 9.08 5.90 -16.98
N LEU A 237 9.36 6.87 -17.85
CA LEU A 237 10.53 7.73 -17.72
C LEU A 237 10.50 8.49 -16.39
N ASN A 238 11.65 8.60 -15.73
CA ASN A 238 11.80 9.35 -14.50
C ASN A 238 11.99 10.84 -14.78
N GLY A 239 11.60 11.70 -13.82
CA GLY A 239 11.88 13.14 -13.85
C GLY A 239 11.24 13.90 -15.01
N GLN A 240 10.18 13.39 -15.62
CA GLN A 240 9.51 14.04 -16.72
C GLN A 240 8.55 15.15 -16.23
N PRO A 241 8.20 16.11 -17.11
CA PRO A 241 7.13 17.06 -16.84
C PRO A 241 5.81 16.33 -16.52
N GLN A 242 4.95 16.98 -15.71
CA GLN A 242 3.66 16.41 -15.32
C GLN A 242 2.79 15.99 -16.51
N SER A 243 2.83 16.76 -17.61
CA SER A 243 2.11 16.47 -18.84
C SER A 243 2.41 15.10 -19.46
N TYR A 244 3.65 14.62 -19.31
CA TYR A 244 4.03 13.26 -19.75
C TYR A 244 3.26 12.18 -18.99
N TYR A 245 3.16 12.32 -17.67
CA TYR A 245 2.45 11.36 -16.82
C TYR A 245 0.93 11.45 -16.99
N ASP A 246 0.41 12.67 -17.20
CA ASP A 246 -1.00 12.91 -17.51
C ASP A 246 -1.39 12.20 -18.83
N GLU A 247 -0.57 12.35 -19.87
CA GLU A 247 -0.80 11.68 -21.15
C GLU A 247 -0.76 10.15 -21.04
N LEU A 248 0.18 9.61 -20.27
CA LEU A 248 0.26 8.16 -20.05
C LEU A 248 -1.01 7.63 -19.36
N GLU A 249 -1.50 8.33 -18.32
CA GLU A 249 -2.73 7.91 -17.61
C GLU A 249 -3.97 8.02 -18.49
N GLU A 250 -4.05 9.04 -19.34
CA GLU A 250 -5.20 9.25 -20.23
C GLU A 250 -5.21 8.30 -21.45
N LYS A 251 -4.04 7.82 -21.87
CA LYS A 251 -3.87 7.00 -23.08
C LYS A 251 -3.38 5.59 -22.75
N LYS A 252 -2.05 5.38 -22.76
CA LYS A 252 -1.40 4.07 -22.75
C LYS A 252 -1.67 3.26 -21.48
N LEU A 253 -1.77 3.90 -20.34
CA LEU A 253 -1.97 3.25 -19.04
C LEU A 253 -3.37 3.50 -18.45
N LYS A 254 -4.31 3.99 -19.27
CA LYS A 254 -5.68 4.24 -18.84
C LYS A 254 -6.29 2.96 -18.27
N ASN A 255 -6.76 3.03 -17.02
CA ASN A 255 -7.42 1.93 -16.32
C ASN A 255 -6.61 0.61 -16.30
N TYR A 256 -5.26 0.68 -16.31
CA TYR A 256 -4.39 -0.51 -16.37
C TYR A 256 -4.75 -1.59 -15.33
N SER A 257 -5.20 -1.19 -14.14
CA SER A 257 -5.55 -2.11 -13.05
C SER A 257 -6.83 -2.91 -13.28
N SER A 258 -7.53 -2.62 -14.36
CA SER A 258 -8.77 -3.28 -14.73
C SER A 258 -8.79 -3.75 -16.19
N TRP A 259 -7.63 -3.85 -16.83
CA TRP A 259 -7.56 -4.41 -18.18
C TRP A 259 -8.05 -5.86 -18.23
N SER A 260 -8.70 -6.18 -19.34
CA SER A 260 -9.09 -7.56 -19.60
C SER A 260 -7.87 -8.40 -19.97
N PHE A 261 -7.93 -9.67 -19.64
CA PHE A 261 -6.92 -10.67 -19.98
C PHE A 261 -7.61 -11.98 -20.34
N THR A 262 -6.95 -12.78 -21.17
CA THR A 262 -7.44 -14.07 -21.67
C THR A 262 -6.60 -15.23 -21.16
N GLY A 263 -5.35 -14.96 -20.80
CA GLY A 263 -4.40 -15.94 -20.31
C GLY A 263 -3.47 -15.38 -19.23
N HIS A 264 -2.54 -16.22 -18.82
CA HIS A 264 -1.53 -15.82 -17.82
C HIS A 264 -0.56 -14.78 -18.41
N GLU A 265 -0.23 -14.91 -19.69
CA GLU A 265 0.84 -14.10 -20.32
C GLU A 265 0.41 -12.65 -20.56
N ASP A 266 -0.87 -12.39 -20.77
CA ASP A 266 -1.41 -11.06 -21.04
C ASP A 266 -1.91 -10.32 -19.78
N PHE A 267 -1.81 -10.95 -18.59
CA PHE A 267 -2.18 -10.28 -17.35
C PHE A 267 -1.15 -9.21 -16.98
N TYR A 268 -1.60 -7.96 -16.89
CA TYR A 268 -0.72 -6.79 -16.77
C TYR A 268 0.27 -6.86 -15.59
N PHE A 269 -0.14 -7.41 -14.43
CA PHE A 269 0.71 -7.50 -13.24
C PHE A 269 1.88 -8.50 -13.42
N ARG A 270 1.83 -9.39 -14.42
CA ARG A 270 2.96 -10.27 -14.74
C ARG A 270 4.24 -9.48 -15.00
N LEU A 271 4.17 -8.52 -15.91
CA LEU A 271 5.34 -7.68 -16.24
C LEU A 271 5.75 -6.78 -15.09
N MET A 272 4.79 -6.32 -14.27
CA MET A 272 5.08 -5.53 -13.07
C MET A 272 5.92 -6.34 -12.07
N TYR A 273 5.57 -7.60 -11.83
CA TYR A 273 6.31 -8.48 -10.94
C TYR A 273 7.67 -8.91 -11.51
N LEU A 274 7.74 -9.16 -12.82
CA LEU A 274 9.00 -9.47 -13.49
C LEU A 274 9.99 -8.30 -13.45
N ARG A 275 9.52 -7.05 -13.54
CA ARG A 275 10.39 -5.87 -13.35
C ARG A 275 11.01 -5.83 -11.96
N MET A 276 10.28 -6.22 -10.91
CA MET A 276 10.81 -6.31 -9.56
C MET A 276 11.94 -7.35 -9.46
N VAL A 277 11.77 -8.53 -10.09
CA VAL A 277 12.84 -9.55 -10.15
C VAL A 277 14.02 -9.04 -10.94
N ARG A 278 13.79 -8.39 -12.08
CA ARG A 278 14.83 -7.88 -12.98
C ARG A 278 15.70 -6.83 -12.32
N VAL A 279 15.09 -5.87 -11.60
CA VAL A 279 15.85 -4.85 -10.88
C VAL A 279 16.67 -5.45 -9.73
N LEU A 280 16.16 -6.49 -9.06
CA LEU A 280 16.92 -7.21 -8.04
C LEU A 280 18.09 -7.98 -8.66
N ASP A 281 17.92 -8.57 -9.85
CA ASP A 281 19.02 -9.23 -10.57
C ASP A 281 20.17 -8.25 -10.84
N TYR A 282 19.84 -7.02 -11.28
CA TYR A 282 20.84 -5.99 -11.49
C TYR A 282 21.49 -5.55 -10.17
N ALA A 283 20.72 -5.21 -9.16
CA ALA A 283 21.28 -4.76 -7.87
C ALA A 283 22.17 -5.82 -7.23
N ALA A 284 21.80 -7.09 -7.36
CA ALA A 284 22.58 -8.23 -6.85
C ALA A 284 23.87 -8.50 -7.65
N SER A 285 24.03 -7.94 -8.85
CA SER A 285 25.26 -8.01 -9.63
C SER A 285 26.29 -6.97 -9.20
N LEU A 286 25.87 -5.92 -8.48
CA LEU A 286 26.78 -4.88 -8.01
C LEU A 286 27.77 -5.42 -6.97
N PRO A 287 29.06 -5.05 -7.06
CA PRO A 287 30.08 -5.50 -6.10
C PRO A 287 29.83 -4.99 -4.67
N LEU A 288 29.02 -3.94 -4.52
CA LEU A 288 28.71 -3.30 -3.24
C LEU A 288 27.77 -4.11 -2.34
N TRP A 289 26.94 -5.00 -2.93
CA TRP A 289 25.96 -5.78 -2.17
C TRP A 289 26.63 -6.76 -1.21
N ASP A 290 26.19 -6.79 0.04
CA ASP A 290 26.71 -7.63 1.12
C ASP A 290 26.39 -9.13 0.99
N LYS A 291 25.65 -9.53 -0.06
CA LYS A 291 25.18 -10.89 -0.36
C LYS A 291 24.21 -11.47 0.69
N LYS A 292 23.68 -10.66 1.59
CA LYS A 292 22.85 -11.10 2.72
C LYS A 292 21.53 -10.34 2.84
N ARG A 293 21.56 -9.01 2.80
CA ARG A 293 20.41 -8.18 3.15
C ARG A 293 19.74 -7.64 1.89
N VAL A 294 18.48 -8.05 1.68
CA VAL A 294 17.57 -7.47 0.67
C VAL A 294 16.26 -7.12 1.35
N PHE A 295 16.00 -5.84 1.48
CA PHE A 295 14.80 -5.28 2.08
C PHE A 295 13.89 -4.68 1.00
N VAL A 296 12.64 -5.13 0.95
CA VAL A 296 11.67 -4.61 -0.04
C VAL A 296 10.46 -4.05 0.70
N TYR A 297 9.99 -2.88 0.28
CA TYR A 297 8.84 -2.29 0.92
C TYR A 297 7.95 -1.52 -0.07
N GLY A 298 6.69 -1.39 0.29
CA GLY A 298 5.73 -0.63 -0.50
C GLY A 298 4.38 -0.48 0.18
N GLU A 299 3.60 0.45 -0.33
CA GLU A 299 2.23 0.73 0.11
C GLU A 299 1.25 0.37 -1.00
N SER A 300 0.07 -0.16 -0.64
CA SER A 300 -0.97 -0.48 -1.60
C SER A 300 -0.47 -1.40 -2.72
N GLN A 301 -0.54 -1.01 -3.98
CA GLN A 301 0.05 -1.75 -5.12
C GLN A 301 1.56 -2.00 -4.94
N GLY A 302 2.28 -1.07 -4.32
CA GLY A 302 3.69 -1.30 -3.96
C GLY A 302 3.86 -2.44 -2.97
N GLY A 303 2.91 -2.59 -2.04
CA GLY A 303 2.84 -3.75 -1.14
C GLY A 303 2.61 -5.06 -1.89
N ALA A 304 1.75 -5.06 -2.92
CA ALA A 304 1.56 -6.22 -3.81
C ALA A 304 2.86 -6.62 -4.53
N GLN A 305 3.59 -5.64 -5.07
CA GLN A 305 4.87 -5.85 -5.74
C GLN A 305 5.93 -6.40 -4.79
N ALA A 306 6.00 -5.85 -3.56
CA ALA A 306 6.92 -6.33 -2.53
C ALA A 306 6.59 -7.76 -2.08
N ALA A 307 5.31 -8.08 -1.88
CA ALA A 307 4.83 -9.43 -1.56
C ALA A 307 5.17 -10.43 -2.68
N ALA A 308 4.94 -10.04 -3.93
CA ALA A 308 5.26 -10.84 -5.10
C ALA A 308 6.77 -11.11 -5.18
N LEU A 309 7.60 -10.08 -5.11
CA LEU A 309 9.06 -10.27 -5.16
C LEU A 309 9.56 -11.19 -4.05
N ALA A 310 9.03 -11.05 -2.83
CA ALA A 310 9.42 -11.91 -1.70
C ALA A 310 9.03 -13.37 -1.89
N GLY A 311 7.91 -13.63 -2.57
CA GLY A 311 7.50 -15.00 -2.92
C GLY A 311 8.29 -15.58 -4.10
N LEU A 312 8.71 -14.75 -5.05
CA LEU A 312 9.34 -15.15 -6.30
C LEU A 312 10.87 -15.26 -6.20
N ASP A 313 11.50 -14.54 -5.28
CA ASP A 313 12.96 -14.50 -5.16
C ASP A 313 13.44 -14.67 -3.73
N LYS A 314 14.10 -15.78 -3.46
CA LYS A 314 14.63 -16.14 -2.14
C LYS A 314 15.75 -15.21 -1.62
N ARG A 315 16.30 -14.32 -2.47
CA ARG A 315 17.27 -13.30 -2.04
C ARG A 315 16.61 -12.23 -1.18
N VAL A 316 15.29 -12.02 -1.31
CA VAL A 316 14.55 -11.13 -0.42
C VAL A 316 14.51 -11.72 0.98
N THR A 317 15.07 -11.03 1.94
CA THR A 317 15.24 -11.50 3.32
C THR A 317 14.41 -10.73 4.34
N ALA A 318 13.89 -9.53 3.97
CA ALA A 318 12.88 -8.82 4.75
C ALA A 318 11.95 -7.97 3.88
N ILE A 319 10.69 -7.83 4.33
CA ILE A 319 9.69 -6.99 3.68
C ILE A 319 8.91 -6.15 4.69
N ASN A 320 8.48 -4.98 4.23
CA ASN A 320 7.48 -4.19 4.93
C ASN A 320 6.32 -3.83 3.98
N LEU A 321 5.14 -4.30 4.31
CA LEU A 321 3.93 -4.10 3.53
C LEU A 321 2.99 -3.15 4.27
N ARG A 322 2.65 -2.04 3.63
CA ARG A 322 1.73 -1.04 4.16
C ARG A 322 0.41 -1.13 3.42
N VAL A 323 -0.67 -1.46 4.11
CA VAL A 323 -2.02 -1.62 3.52
C VAL A 323 -1.96 -2.26 2.13
N PRO A 324 -1.34 -3.46 2.00
CA PRO A 324 -0.99 -4.03 0.70
C PRO A 324 -2.22 -4.38 -0.12
N ALA A 325 -2.19 -3.98 -1.39
CA ALA A 325 -3.19 -4.38 -2.38
C ALA A 325 -2.91 -5.77 -2.94
N PHE A 326 -3.86 -6.28 -3.69
CA PHE A 326 -3.79 -7.56 -4.39
C PHE A 326 -3.40 -8.73 -3.47
N ILE A 327 -3.93 -8.66 -2.24
CA ILE A 327 -3.86 -9.73 -1.26
C ILE A 327 -5.29 -10.27 -1.09
N ASP A 328 -5.49 -11.56 -1.32
CA ASP A 328 -6.79 -12.24 -1.23
C ASP A 328 -7.91 -11.54 -2.01
N VAL A 329 -7.72 -11.41 -3.34
CA VAL A 329 -8.76 -10.84 -4.22
C VAL A 329 -10.03 -11.70 -4.25
N ALA A 330 -9.96 -12.95 -3.80
CA ALA A 330 -11.06 -13.89 -3.73
C ALA A 330 -11.79 -13.91 -2.38
N GLY A 331 -11.68 -12.88 -1.58
CA GLY A 331 -12.34 -12.78 -0.26
C GLY A 331 -13.84 -13.12 -0.29
N LEU A 332 -14.53 -12.90 -1.42
CA LEU A 332 -15.94 -13.25 -1.60
C LEU A 332 -16.24 -14.75 -1.40
N TYR A 333 -15.30 -15.65 -1.60
CA TYR A 333 -15.47 -17.07 -1.28
C TYR A 333 -15.67 -17.33 0.22
N HIS A 334 -15.26 -16.36 1.04
CA HIS A 334 -15.45 -16.37 2.49
C HIS A 334 -16.40 -15.26 2.97
N ASN A 335 -17.29 -14.76 2.08
CA ASN A 335 -18.21 -13.65 2.37
C ASN A 335 -17.52 -12.38 2.88
N ARG A 336 -16.29 -12.12 2.44
CA ARG A 336 -15.52 -10.90 2.74
C ARG A 336 -15.30 -10.08 1.46
N LYS A 337 -15.22 -8.77 1.58
CA LYS A 337 -14.80 -7.94 0.46
C LYS A 337 -13.39 -8.33 0.05
N GLY A 338 -13.17 -8.60 -1.23
CA GLY A 338 -11.86 -8.95 -1.77
C GLY A 338 -10.91 -7.74 -1.85
N GLY A 339 -9.61 -8.00 -1.84
CA GLY A 339 -8.58 -6.98 -1.98
C GLY A 339 -8.58 -6.31 -3.36
N TRP A 340 -8.09 -5.06 -3.44
CA TRP A 340 -7.94 -4.35 -4.72
C TRP A 340 -7.04 -5.16 -5.70
N PRO A 341 -7.33 -5.19 -7.02
CA PRO A 341 -8.30 -4.38 -7.78
C PRO A 341 -9.74 -4.87 -7.70
N GLY A 342 -10.66 -3.95 -7.35
CA GLY A 342 -12.08 -4.25 -7.14
C GLY A 342 -12.75 -4.99 -8.30
N LYS A 343 -12.47 -4.61 -9.56
CA LYS A 343 -13.03 -5.27 -10.75
C LYS A 343 -12.81 -6.79 -10.77
N TYR A 344 -11.70 -7.26 -10.26
CA TYR A 344 -11.41 -8.69 -10.18
C TYR A 344 -12.02 -9.33 -8.94
N ALA A 345 -12.05 -8.59 -7.83
CA ALA A 345 -12.61 -9.03 -6.56
C ALA A 345 -14.15 -9.15 -6.57
N GLU A 346 -14.83 -8.39 -7.42
CA GLU A 346 -16.30 -8.45 -7.59
C GLU A 346 -16.80 -9.77 -8.22
N ASN A 347 -15.96 -10.45 -8.99
CA ASN A 347 -16.30 -11.74 -9.59
C ASN A 347 -15.07 -12.67 -9.62
N PRO A 348 -14.67 -13.22 -8.47
CA PRO A 348 -13.47 -14.05 -8.39
C PRO A 348 -13.59 -15.36 -9.17
N GLN A 349 -14.81 -15.92 -9.35
CA GLN A 349 -15.02 -17.14 -10.12
C GLN A 349 -14.59 -16.98 -11.58
N LYS A 350 -14.91 -15.84 -12.19
CA LYS A 350 -14.53 -15.51 -13.57
C LYS A 350 -13.02 -15.58 -13.79
N HIS A 351 -12.27 -15.31 -12.76
CA HIS A 351 -10.81 -15.16 -12.84
C HIS A 351 -10.04 -16.29 -12.12
N ALA A 352 -10.74 -17.30 -11.62
CA ALA A 352 -10.16 -18.37 -10.80
C ALA A 352 -9.06 -19.21 -11.47
N LYS A 353 -8.97 -19.21 -12.81
CA LYS A 353 -7.91 -19.92 -13.53
C LYS A 353 -6.60 -19.13 -13.60
N ILE A 354 -6.63 -17.81 -13.46
CA ILE A 354 -5.48 -16.92 -13.73
C ILE A 354 -5.03 -16.17 -12.47
N LEU A 355 -5.95 -15.51 -11.77
CA LEU A 355 -5.58 -14.66 -10.61
C LEU A 355 -4.86 -15.40 -9.48
N PRO A 356 -5.09 -16.68 -9.19
CA PRO A 356 -4.33 -17.39 -8.16
C PRO A 356 -2.81 -17.38 -8.37
N TYR A 357 -2.35 -17.23 -9.61
CA TYR A 357 -0.92 -17.11 -9.91
C TYR A 357 -0.32 -15.77 -9.50
N TYR A 358 -1.16 -14.75 -9.30
CA TYR A 358 -0.75 -13.36 -9.06
C TYR A 358 -1.15 -12.83 -7.70
N ASP A 359 -2.05 -13.53 -7.01
CA ASP A 359 -2.54 -13.12 -5.69
C ASP A 359 -1.41 -13.14 -4.66
N GLY A 360 -1.16 -11.98 -4.05
CA GLY A 360 -0.08 -11.81 -3.08
C GLY A 360 -0.24 -12.70 -1.85
N ALA A 361 -1.47 -13.08 -1.46
CA ALA A 361 -1.68 -14.02 -0.36
C ALA A 361 -1.07 -15.39 -0.67
N LEU A 362 -1.16 -15.84 -1.92
CA LEU A 362 -0.60 -17.12 -2.36
C LEU A 362 0.90 -17.02 -2.61
N LEU A 363 1.38 -15.90 -3.16
CA LEU A 363 2.80 -15.66 -3.36
C LEU A 363 3.56 -15.59 -2.03
N LEU A 364 3.00 -14.97 -0.99
CA LEU A 364 3.58 -14.93 0.36
C LEU A 364 3.75 -16.34 0.96
N SER A 365 2.96 -17.34 0.55
CA SER A 365 3.16 -18.72 0.97
C SER A 365 4.50 -19.32 0.53
N MET A 366 5.18 -18.71 -0.42
CA MET A 366 6.50 -19.11 -0.89
C MET A 366 7.63 -18.35 -0.20
N SER A 367 7.34 -17.25 0.50
CA SER A 367 8.32 -16.38 1.15
C SER A 367 8.71 -16.88 2.53
N LYS A 368 10.00 -16.76 2.85
CA LYS A 368 10.55 -16.92 4.20
C LYS A 368 11.11 -15.62 4.77
N ALA A 369 10.97 -14.52 4.05
CA ALA A 369 11.47 -13.21 4.46
C ALA A 369 10.84 -12.78 5.80
N LYS A 370 11.61 -12.13 6.65
CA LYS A 370 11.06 -11.43 7.82
C LYS A 370 10.02 -10.42 7.34
N MET A 371 8.92 -10.26 8.04
CA MET A 371 7.89 -9.35 7.56
C MET A 371 7.22 -8.52 8.65
N PHE A 372 6.98 -7.26 8.30
CA PHE A 372 6.14 -6.35 9.05
C PHE A 372 5.01 -5.88 8.14
N ILE A 373 3.77 -6.14 8.52
CA ILE A 373 2.58 -5.78 7.74
C ILE A 373 1.72 -4.82 8.55
N GLU A 374 1.26 -3.74 7.92
CA GLU A 374 0.29 -2.78 8.45
C GLU A 374 -1.05 -3.00 7.77
N ALA A 375 -2.14 -3.14 8.55
CA ALA A 375 -3.50 -3.26 8.09
C ALA A 375 -4.40 -2.22 8.77
N GLY A 376 -5.19 -1.51 7.97
CA GLY A 376 -6.16 -0.53 8.47
C GLY A 376 -7.54 -1.14 8.62
N LEU A 377 -8.14 -1.06 9.82
CA LEU A 377 -9.44 -1.72 10.07
C LEU A 377 -10.63 -1.03 9.40
N VAL A 378 -10.43 0.16 8.82
CA VAL A 378 -11.43 0.89 8.03
C VAL A 378 -10.95 1.14 6.59
N ASP A 379 -10.07 0.28 6.09
CA ASP A 379 -9.55 0.35 4.72
C ASP A 379 -10.44 -0.43 3.75
N TYR A 380 -11.33 0.27 3.06
CA TYR A 380 -12.22 -0.30 2.05
C TYR A 380 -11.53 -0.66 0.72
N THR A 381 -10.29 -0.23 0.52
CA THR A 381 -9.51 -0.53 -0.70
C THR A 381 -8.74 -1.85 -0.54
N CYS A 382 -8.08 -2.01 0.60
CA CYS A 382 -7.32 -3.21 0.96
C CYS A 382 -7.84 -3.75 2.30
N PRO A 383 -8.95 -4.52 2.28
CA PRO A 383 -9.64 -4.94 3.50
C PRO A 383 -8.72 -5.68 4.47
N PRO A 384 -8.77 -5.37 5.78
CA PRO A 384 -7.87 -5.98 6.77
C PRO A 384 -8.06 -7.50 6.89
N SER A 385 -9.25 -8.02 6.63
CA SER A 385 -9.52 -9.48 6.58
C SER A 385 -8.73 -10.17 5.46
N CYS A 386 -8.59 -9.53 4.29
CA CYS A 386 -7.76 -10.03 3.21
C CYS A 386 -6.28 -9.97 3.56
N VAL A 387 -5.83 -8.86 4.17
CA VAL A 387 -4.44 -8.71 4.62
C VAL A 387 -4.09 -9.75 5.68
N ALA A 388 -5.00 -10.01 6.63
CA ALA A 388 -4.85 -11.07 7.64
C ALA A 388 -4.74 -12.46 6.99
N ALA A 389 -5.60 -12.78 6.01
CA ALA A 389 -5.54 -14.04 5.28
C ALA A 389 -4.19 -14.25 4.59
N GLY A 390 -3.66 -13.21 3.93
CA GLY A 390 -2.32 -13.27 3.32
C GLY A 390 -1.19 -13.42 4.34
N PHE A 391 -1.28 -12.71 5.47
CA PHE A 391 -0.32 -12.84 6.57
C PHE A 391 -0.31 -14.26 7.15
N ASN A 392 -1.48 -14.83 7.40
CA ASN A 392 -1.60 -16.18 7.95
C ASN A 392 -1.01 -17.24 7.00
N ASN A 393 -1.24 -17.08 5.69
CA ASN A 393 -0.73 -17.98 4.66
C ASN A 393 0.79 -17.87 4.41
N ALA A 394 1.42 -16.80 4.86
CA ALA A 394 2.87 -16.59 4.72
C ALA A 394 3.67 -17.58 5.59
N LYS A 395 4.70 -18.22 5.00
CA LYS A 395 5.56 -19.22 5.67
C LYS A 395 6.67 -18.63 6.52
N SER A 396 6.81 -17.33 6.57
CA SER A 396 7.79 -16.69 7.45
C SER A 396 7.51 -17.05 8.91
N LYS A 397 8.57 -17.37 9.66
CA LYS A 397 8.52 -17.59 11.12
C LYS A 397 8.69 -16.28 11.91
N ASP A 398 9.30 -15.27 11.28
CA ASP A 398 9.54 -13.95 11.85
C ASP A 398 8.61 -12.95 11.12
N LYS A 399 7.37 -12.87 11.59
CA LYS A 399 6.34 -12.05 10.97
C LYS A 399 5.47 -11.34 12.02
N THR A 400 5.21 -10.06 11.76
CA THR A 400 4.35 -9.20 12.57
C THR A 400 3.30 -8.57 11.69
N ILE A 401 2.05 -8.57 12.13
CA ILE A 401 0.97 -7.75 11.58
C ILE A 401 0.50 -6.78 12.66
N VAL A 402 0.30 -5.53 12.27
CA VAL A 402 -0.24 -4.49 13.15
C VAL A 402 -1.53 -3.99 12.55
N PHE A 403 -2.61 -4.09 13.30
CA PHE A 403 -3.90 -3.51 12.99
C PHE A 403 -4.03 -2.14 13.64
N PHE A 404 -4.73 -1.21 12.95
CA PHE A 404 -5.05 0.08 13.53
C PHE A 404 -6.51 0.45 13.29
N PRO A 405 -7.32 0.66 14.36
CA PRO A 405 -8.78 0.77 14.27
C PRO A 405 -9.28 1.90 13.39
N TYR A 406 -8.51 2.96 13.27
CA TYR A 406 -8.90 4.20 12.56
C TYR A 406 -8.16 4.40 11.24
N ARG A 407 -7.39 3.41 10.77
CA ARG A 407 -6.56 3.53 9.56
C ARG A 407 -7.40 3.23 8.31
N PRO A 408 -7.74 4.26 7.50
CA PRO A 408 -8.24 4.09 6.15
C PRO A 408 -7.08 3.83 5.19
N HIS A 409 -7.37 3.65 3.90
CA HIS A 409 -6.32 3.43 2.90
C HIS A 409 -5.28 4.56 2.88
N HIS A 410 -5.73 5.82 2.89
CA HIS A 410 -4.84 7.00 2.91
C HIS A 410 -4.71 7.58 4.32
N GLU A 411 -3.50 7.56 4.86
CA GLU A 411 -3.20 8.08 6.21
C GLU A 411 -3.59 9.55 6.41
N GLY A 412 -3.55 10.35 5.34
CA GLY A 412 -3.93 11.76 5.38
C GLY A 412 -5.41 12.00 5.73
N ARG A 413 -6.25 10.95 5.66
CA ARG A 413 -7.68 11.03 6.01
C ARG A 413 -7.98 10.80 7.48
N MET A 414 -7.00 10.35 8.27
CA MET A 414 -7.16 10.26 9.72
C MET A 414 -7.18 11.65 10.37
N PRO A 415 -8.00 11.88 11.41
CA PRO A 415 -7.91 13.05 12.28
C PRO A 415 -6.50 13.27 12.81
N LYS A 416 -6.14 14.52 13.13
CA LYS A 416 -4.75 14.88 13.49
C LYS A 416 -4.24 14.15 14.74
N ASP A 417 -5.06 14.05 15.77
CA ASP A 417 -4.79 13.32 17.01
C ASP A 417 -4.67 11.80 16.77
N ILE A 418 -5.59 11.21 16.02
CA ILE A 418 -5.55 9.80 15.64
C ILE A 418 -4.31 9.51 14.79
N ARG A 419 -3.91 10.42 13.91
CA ARG A 419 -2.69 10.28 13.10
C ARG A 419 -1.43 10.34 13.96
N GLN A 420 -1.42 11.14 15.04
CA GLN A 420 -0.32 11.16 15.98
C GLN A 420 -0.19 9.81 16.70
N ARG A 421 -1.30 9.27 17.20
CA ARG A 421 -1.34 7.94 17.80
C ARG A 421 -0.87 6.85 16.82
N TRP A 422 -1.31 6.89 15.56
CA TRP A 422 -0.83 5.97 14.52
C TRP A 422 0.70 6.08 14.28
N ARG A 423 1.27 7.29 14.33
CA ARG A 423 2.73 7.46 14.21
C ARG A 423 3.49 6.74 15.31
N GLU A 424 2.98 6.76 16.51
CA GLU A 424 3.59 6.13 17.68
C GLU A 424 3.38 4.61 17.69
N GLU A 425 2.17 4.15 17.42
CA GLU A 425 1.77 2.76 17.58
C GLU A 425 2.07 1.88 16.35
N VAL A 426 2.16 2.48 15.16
CA VAL A 426 2.35 1.74 13.90
C VAL A 426 3.61 2.17 13.16
N LYS A 427 3.75 3.49 12.90
CA LYS A 427 4.87 3.98 12.10
C LYS A 427 6.22 3.81 12.83
N ALA A 428 6.30 4.13 14.10
CA ALA A 428 7.54 4.02 14.86
C ALA A 428 8.02 2.56 15.00
N PRO A 429 7.19 1.56 15.39
CA PRO A 429 7.58 0.14 15.36
C PRO A 429 8.02 -0.35 13.97
N ARG A 430 7.35 0.09 12.90
CA ARG A 430 7.70 -0.23 11.53
C ARG A 430 9.08 0.33 11.14
N GLU A 431 9.38 1.58 11.47
CA GLU A 431 10.71 2.16 11.23
C GLU A 431 11.78 1.47 12.08
N GLN A 432 11.46 1.07 13.30
CA GLN A 432 12.37 0.31 14.16
C GLN A 432 12.67 -1.08 13.58
N PHE A 433 11.65 -1.78 13.04
CA PHE A 433 11.86 -3.05 12.30
C PHE A 433 12.84 -2.86 11.15
N ARG A 434 12.64 -1.82 10.32
CA ARG A 434 13.54 -1.48 9.22
C ARG A 434 14.95 -1.17 9.70
N LYS A 435 15.07 -0.34 10.74
CA LYS A 435 16.37 0.02 11.33
C LYS A 435 17.13 -1.21 11.84
N ASN A 436 16.47 -2.05 12.65
CA ASN A 436 17.07 -3.26 13.20
C ASN A 436 17.55 -4.25 12.12
N TYR A 437 16.85 -4.27 10.98
CA TYR A 437 17.22 -5.13 9.88
C TYR A 437 18.39 -4.58 9.04
N LEU A 438 18.48 -3.27 8.84
CA LEU A 438 19.46 -2.64 7.95
C LEU A 438 20.79 -2.32 8.66
N GLN A 439 20.79 -2.18 9.96
CA GLN A 439 22.01 -2.05 10.78
C GLN A 439 22.59 -3.42 11.12
#